data_049d8f57c698962304c28d2dafec58e8
#
_entry.id   049d8f57c698962304c28d2dafec58e8
#
_cell.length_a   1.000
_cell.length_b   1.000
_cell.length_c   1.000
_cell.angle_alpha   90.00
_cell.angle_beta   90.00
_cell.angle_gamma   90.00
#
_symmetry.space_group_name_H-M   'P 1'
#
loop_
_entity.id
_entity.type
_entity.pdbx_description
1 polymer ?
#
loop_
_entity_poly.entity_id
_entity_poly.type
_entity_poly.pdbx_seq_one_letter_code
_entity_poly.pdbx_strand_id
1 'polypeptide(L)'
;MLPKNLPEALTFDDVLLVPALSDVVPVQVSTQTQLTRDITLNTPLLSSAMDTVTESRMAIAMAQQGGIGIVHRNLTIADQAGEIDKVKRSESGMIVDPVTIGPDQMIGDALEVMRRYKISGVPVTQGKRLVGILTNRDLRFETRTDIPIGDVMTKNNLITVPVGTTLEEAELILHEHRVEKLLVVDDQYNLKGLITVKDIQKKLKYPAASKDEQGRLRVGGAIGATGDFLERAAELVRARVDVLAIDSAHGHSTRVLEAIREVKKQFPQVGLLAGNVATHEGALALIEAGADAIKVGIGPGSICTTRMVTGAGMPQITAIAEASRAARERGIPVIADGGIKYSGEITKAIAAGASSVMIGSLFAGVDESPGETILYQGRSFKSYRGMGSLTAMSQGSGERYFQSTADLASAELGSEGVVQRERASQNRLAKFVPEGIEGRVPYRGPLESMIFQLVGGLRSGMGYLGCGSIAELQEKAQFVRISGAGLRESHVHDVIITREAPNYHVE
;
A
#
# COMPACT_ATOMS: atom_id res chain seq x y z
N MET A 1 -16.38 21.14 32.59
CA MET A 1 -15.90 20.55 33.87
C MET A 1 -15.25 19.19 33.56
N LEU A 2 -14.11 18.91 34.17
CA LEU A 2 -13.53 17.58 34.07
C LEU A 2 -14.41 16.56 34.84
N PRO A 3 -14.62 15.34 34.27
CA PRO A 3 -15.28 14.25 35.01
C PRO A 3 -14.43 13.89 36.24
N LYS A 4 -15.10 13.42 37.34
CA LYS A 4 -14.38 13.03 38.56
C LYS A 4 -13.32 11.96 38.33
N ASN A 5 -13.58 11.06 37.39
CA ASN A 5 -12.63 10.02 36.97
C ASN A 5 -12.36 10.18 35.46
N LEU A 6 -11.18 10.59 35.11
CA LEU A 6 -10.73 10.56 33.72
C LEU A 6 -10.41 9.10 33.33
N PRO A 7 -10.91 8.62 32.18
CA PRO A 7 -10.53 7.29 31.70
C PRO A 7 -9.04 7.26 31.38
N GLU A 8 -8.40 6.16 31.69
CA GLU A 8 -7.02 5.90 31.31
C GLU A 8 -6.98 5.35 29.87
N ALA A 9 -6.01 5.81 29.07
CA ALA A 9 -5.79 5.33 27.72
C ALA A 9 -4.34 4.85 27.57
N LEU A 10 -4.16 3.71 26.90
CA LEU A 10 -2.89 2.97 26.83
C LEU A 10 -2.33 2.96 25.40
N THR A 11 -1.00 3.06 25.30
CA THR A 11 -0.26 2.86 24.05
C THR A 11 0.54 1.56 24.08
N PHE A 12 1.31 1.27 23.03
CA PHE A 12 2.09 0.03 22.93
C PHE A 12 3.10 -0.16 24.06
N ASP A 13 3.69 0.95 24.53
CA ASP A 13 4.70 0.93 25.58
C ASP A 13 4.12 0.71 27.00
N ASP A 14 2.80 0.83 27.17
CA ASP A 14 2.12 0.66 28.45
C ASP A 14 1.72 -0.79 28.76
N VAL A 15 1.82 -1.70 27.78
CA VAL A 15 1.27 -3.06 27.90
C VAL A 15 2.24 -4.12 27.36
N LEU A 16 2.12 -5.34 27.90
CA LEU A 16 2.65 -6.57 27.32
C LEU A 16 1.52 -7.59 27.16
N LEU A 17 1.78 -8.61 26.33
CA LEU A 17 0.90 -9.77 26.18
C LEU A 17 1.37 -10.88 27.11
N VAL A 18 0.43 -11.50 27.82
CA VAL A 18 0.73 -12.56 28.79
C VAL A 18 0.99 -13.87 28.04
N PRO A 19 2.18 -14.50 28.20
CA PRO A 19 2.46 -15.80 27.60
C PRO A 19 1.46 -16.87 28.04
N ALA A 20 1.10 -17.76 27.11
CA ALA A 20 0.13 -18.84 27.37
C ALA A 20 0.74 -20.21 27.04
N LEU A 21 0.06 -21.29 27.45
CA LEU A 21 0.40 -22.63 26.99
C LEU A 21 0.32 -22.68 25.46
N SER A 22 1.37 -23.19 24.82
CA SER A 22 1.46 -23.23 23.37
C SER A 22 1.97 -24.57 22.86
N ASP A 23 1.27 -25.10 21.87
CA ASP A 23 1.68 -26.20 21.01
C ASP A 23 1.97 -25.71 19.58
N VAL A 24 1.90 -24.37 19.38
CA VAL A 24 2.06 -23.72 18.09
C VAL A 24 3.52 -23.33 17.88
N VAL A 25 4.12 -23.79 16.77
CA VAL A 25 5.45 -23.34 16.36
C VAL A 25 5.36 -22.20 15.33
N PRO A 26 6.23 -21.19 15.37
CA PRO A 26 6.13 -19.97 14.56
C PRO A 26 6.01 -20.23 13.06
N VAL A 27 6.62 -21.28 12.54
CA VAL A 27 6.57 -21.62 11.09
C VAL A 27 5.19 -22.12 10.62
N GLN A 28 4.35 -22.61 11.52
CA GLN A 28 3.00 -23.13 11.26
C GLN A 28 1.92 -22.07 11.41
N VAL A 29 2.28 -20.89 11.93
CA VAL A 29 1.34 -19.80 12.14
C VAL A 29 0.87 -19.21 10.82
N SER A 30 -0.46 -19.09 10.66
CA SER A 30 -1.07 -18.35 9.56
C SER A 30 -1.19 -16.86 9.90
N THR A 31 -0.57 -16.00 9.08
CA THR A 31 -0.69 -14.55 9.18
C THR A 31 -1.76 -13.98 8.24
N GLN A 32 -2.54 -14.84 7.61
CA GLN A 32 -3.63 -14.45 6.71
C GLN A 32 -4.68 -13.66 7.47
N THR A 33 -5.17 -12.57 6.86
CA THR A 33 -6.13 -11.66 7.47
C THR A 33 -7.06 -11.02 6.45
N GLN A 34 -8.17 -10.45 6.91
CA GLN A 34 -9.10 -9.69 6.07
C GLN A 34 -8.70 -8.21 6.04
N LEU A 35 -8.57 -7.65 4.82
CA LEU A 35 -8.44 -6.21 4.60
C LEU A 35 -9.82 -5.55 4.45
N THR A 36 -10.71 -6.18 3.70
CA THR A 36 -12.13 -5.89 3.58
C THR A 36 -12.89 -7.21 3.67
N ARG A 37 -14.22 -7.19 3.59
CA ARG A 37 -15.00 -8.45 3.56
C ARG A 37 -14.60 -9.35 2.39
N ASP A 38 -14.19 -8.77 1.26
CA ASP A 38 -13.93 -9.48 0.00
C ASP A 38 -12.43 -9.63 -0.31
N ILE A 39 -11.57 -8.95 0.43
CA ILE A 39 -10.13 -8.97 0.17
C ILE A 39 -9.37 -9.54 1.36
N THR A 40 -8.69 -10.65 1.11
CA THR A 40 -7.77 -11.28 2.05
C THR A 40 -6.33 -10.93 1.71
N LEU A 41 -5.52 -10.66 2.74
CA LEU A 41 -4.07 -10.50 2.66
C LEU A 41 -3.38 -11.70 3.30
N ASN A 42 -2.24 -12.13 2.75
CA ASN A 42 -1.42 -13.20 3.33
C ASN A 42 -0.51 -12.69 4.45
N THR A 43 -0.26 -11.40 4.48
CA THR A 43 0.54 -10.70 5.48
C THR A 43 -0.25 -9.47 5.97
N PRO A 44 -0.43 -9.25 7.29
CA PRO A 44 -1.29 -8.21 7.83
C PRO A 44 -0.63 -6.81 7.82
N LEU A 45 0.09 -6.48 6.74
CA LEU A 45 0.88 -5.25 6.63
C LEU A 45 0.43 -4.40 5.44
N LEU A 46 0.27 -3.10 5.69
CA LEU A 46 0.01 -2.08 4.67
C LEU A 46 1.11 -1.01 4.70
N SER A 47 1.53 -0.50 3.54
CA SER A 47 2.35 0.72 3.48
C SER A 47 1.47 1.97 3.39
N SER A 48 1.83 2.98 4.17
CA SER A 48 1.05 4.22 4.33
C SER A 48 0.99 5.05 3.06
N ALA A 49 -0.14 5.73 2.85
CA ALA A 49 -0.38 6.65 1.74
C ALA A 49 0.38 7.98 1.92
N MET A 50 1.70 7.93 1.95
CA MET A 50 2.57 9.08 2.15
C MET A 50 3.55 9.20 0.97
N ASP A 51 3.83 10.43 0.55
CA ASP A 51 4.66 10.75 -0.62
C ASP A 51 6.15 10.39 -0.48
N THR A 52 6.58 10.03 0.72
CA THR A 52 7.91 9.47 1.00
C THR A 52 7.87 7.98 1.34
N VAL A 53 6.71 7.31 1.18
CA VAL A 53 6.54 5.90 1.53
C VAL A 53 6.04 5.06 0.35
N THR A 54 4.90 5.40 -0.27
CA THR A 54 4.22 4.48 -1.18
C THR A 54 3.92 5.08 -2.56
N GLU A 55 4.71 4.66 -3.52
CA GLU A 55 4.44 4.70 -4.97
C GLU A 55 4.48 3.27 -5.54
N SER A 56 4.48 3.10 -6.85
CA SER A 56 4.39 1.78 -7.50
C SER A 56 5.48 0.79 -7.07
N ARG A 57 6.73 1.23 -6.88
CA ARG A 57 7.82 0.33 -6.45
C ARG A 57 7.53 -0.29 -5.08
N MET A 58 7.13 0.53 -4.12
CA MET A 58 6.74 0.09 -2.78
C MET A 58 5.49 -0.79 -2.85
N ALA A 59 4.45 -0.38 -3.60
CA ALA A 59 3.21 -1.14 -3.70
C ALA A 59 3.42 -2.53 -4.34
N ILE A 60 4.28 -2.63 -5.35
CA ILE A 60 4.68 -3.91 -5.95
C ILE A 60 5.35 -4.80 -4.90
N ALA A 61 6.38 -4.29 -4.21
CA ALA A 61 7.12 -5.06 -3.23
C ALA A 61 6.22 -5.50 -2.05
N MET A 62 5.34 -4.61 -1.56
CA MET A 62 4.35 -4.94 -0.53
C MET A 62 3.43 -6.08 -0.95
N ALA A 63 2.86 -6.00 -2.16
CA ALA A 63 1.97 -7.03 -2.66
C ALA A 63 2.69 -8.37 -2.90
N GLN A 64 3.94 -8.36 -3.38
CA GLN A 64 4.79 -9.55 -3.52
C GLN A 64 5.03 -10.25 -2.18
N GLN A 65 5.13 -9.50 -1.09
CA GLN A 65 5.29 -10.02 0.27
C GLN A 65 3.96 -10.34 0.97
N GLY A 66 2.84 -10.32 0.25
CA GLY A 66 1.53 -10.70 0.76
C GLY A 66 0.74 -9.60 1.47
N GLY A 67 1.27 -8.39 1.55
CA GLY A 67 0.60 -7.20 2.04
C GLY A 67 -0.05 -6.38 0.92
N ILE A 68 -0.24 -5.08 1.15
CA ILE A 68 -0.75 -4.13 0.13
C ILE A 68 -0.17 -2.74 0.34
N GLY A 69 0.17 -2.05 -0.75
CA GLY A 69 0.57 -0.64 -0.73
C GLY A 69 -0.59 0.28 -1.08
N ILE A 70 -0.71 1.39 -0.35
CA ILE A 70 -1.69 2.44 -0.65
C ILE A 70 -0.97 3.63 -1.28
N VAL A 71 -1.13 3.81 -2.59
CA VAL A 71 -0.48 4.91 -3.33
C VAL A 71 -1.06 6.25 -2.87
N HIS A 72 -0.17 7.18 -2.53
CA HIS A 72 -0.56 8.50 -2.00
C HIS A 72 -1.24 9.38 -3.06
N ARG A 73 -2.02 10.37 -2.61
CA ARG A 73 -2.74 11.31 -3.49
C ARG A 73 -2.01 12.64 -3.74
N ASN A 74 -0.80 12.82 -3.23
CA ASN A 74 0.03 14.01 -3.46
C ASN A 74 0.69 13.95 -4.85
N LEU A 75 -0.13 13.63 -5.85
CA LEU A 75 0.14 13.45 -7.28
C LEU A 75 -1.04 14.01 -8.06
N THR A 76 -0.82 14.33 -9.33
CA THR A 76 -1.95 14.56 -10.24
C THR A 76 -2.80 13.29 -10.35
N ILE A 77 -4.07 13.42 -10.73
CA ILE A 77 -4.96 12.26 -10.93
C ILE A 77 -4.34 11.27 -11.93
N ALA A 78 -3.81 11.80 -13.05
CA ALA A 78 -3.19 10.98 -14.10
C ALA A 78 -1.92 10.26 -13.62
N ASP A 79 -1.06 10.94 -12.85
CA ASP A 79 0.16 10.32 -12.33
C ASP A 79 -0.17 9.23 -11.31
N GLN A 80 -1.12 9.48 -10.40
CA GLN A 80 -1.53 8.47 -9.41
C GLN A 80 -2.16 7.24 -10.11
N ALA A 81 -3.02 7.45 -11.10
CA ALA A 81 -3.57 6.36 -11.92
C ALA A 81 -2.46 5.61 -12.67
N GLY A 82 -1.43 6.33 -13.16
CA GLY A 82 -0.24 5.73 -13.76
C GLY A 82 0.56 4.87 -12.78
N GLU A 83 0.68 5.26 -11.52
CA GLU A 83 1.32 4.44 -10.47
C GLU A 83 0.52 3.14 -10.21
N ILE A 84 -0.82 3.22 -10.14
CA ILE A 84 -1.69 2.04 -10.01
C ILE A 84 -1.52 1.11 -11.22
N ASP A 85 -1.55 1.63 -12.45
CA ASP A 85 -1.40 0.85 -13.68
C ASP A 85 -0.03 0.11 -13.72
N LYS A 86 1.06 0.76 -13.27
CA LYS A 86 2.38 0.11 -13.13
C LYS A 86 2.32 -1.12 -12.21
N VAL A 87 1.61 -1.04 -11.08
CA VAL A 87 1.46 -2.18 -10.18
C VAL A 87 0.65 -3.29 -10.85
N LYS A 88 -0.48 -2.96 -11.47
CA LYS A 88 -1.35 -3.93 -12.14
C LYS A 88 -0.68 -4.65 -13.31
N ARG A 89 0.27 -4.00 -13.97
CA ARG A 89 1.06 -4.60 -15.06
C ARG A 89 2.34 -5.31 -14.60
N SER A 90 2.78 -5.10 -13.37
CA SER A 90 4.06 -5.65 -12.89
C SER A 90 4.07 -7.15 -12.78
N GLU A 91 2.96 -7.74 -12.41
CA GLU A 91 2.72 -9.19 -12.37
C GLU A 91 1.30 -9.49 -12.80
N SER A 92 1.18 -10.34 -13.79
CA SER A 92 -0.07 -11.01 -14.16
C SER A 92 0.29 -12.46 -14.44
N GLY A 93 -0.47 -13.41 -13.93
CA GLY A 93 -0.27 -14.82 -14.30
C GLY A 93 -0.37 -15.01 -15.81
N MET A 94 -1.24 -14.23 -16.43
CA MET A 94 -1.37 -14.03 -17.88
C MET A 94 -1.52 -12.51 -18.11
N ILE A 95 -0.72 -11.94 -18.98
CA ILE A 95 -0.91 -10.56 -19.43
C ILE A 95 -2.17 -10.53 -20.29
N VAL A 96 -3.27 -10.03 -19.75
CA VAL A 96 -4.54 -9.85 -20.48
C VAL A 96 -4.42 -8.62 -21.37
N ASP A 97 -4.89 -8.70 -22.61
CA ASP A 97 -4.79 -7.62 -23.62
C ASP A 97 -3.36 -7.07 -23.74
N PRO A 98 -2.37 -7.92 -24.12
CA PRO A 98 -0.99 -7.48 -24.25
C PRO A 98 -0.86 -6.39 -25.31
N VAL A 99 0.15 -5.53 -25.15
CA VAL A 99 0.50 -4.57 -26.19
C VAL A 99 0.83 -5.32 -27.48
N THR A 100 0.18 -4.94 -28.57
CA THR A 100 0.34 -5.56 -29.89
C THR A 100 0.81 -4.55 -30.92
N ILE A 101 1.31 -5.04 -32.05
CA ILE A 101 1.75 -4.23 -33.17
C ILE A 101 1.25 -4.88 -34.48
N GLY A 102 1.05 -4.08 -35.50
CA GLY A 102 0.64 -4.58 -36.81
C GLY A 102 1.81 -5.10 -37.65
N PRO A 103 1.57 -6.06 -38.59
CA PRO A 103 2.64 -6.61 -39.41
C PRO A 103 3.23 -5.59 -40.41
N ASP A 104 2.43 -4.57 -40.78
CA ASP A 104 2.82 -3.53 -41.75
C ASP A 104 3.60 -2.36 -41.10
N GLN A 105 3.68 -2.31 -39.77
CA GLN A 105 4.46 -1.32 -39.04
C GLN A 105 5.96 -1.65 -39.15
N MET A 106 6.82 -0.64 -38.92
CA MET A 106 8.26 -0.78 -39.08
C MET A 106 8.93 -1.33 -37.81
N ILE A 107 10.08 -1.95 -37.95
CA ILE A 107 10.90 -2.43 -36.82
C ILE A 107 11.20 -1.29 -35.86
N GLY A 108 11.42 -0.06 -36.35
CA GLY A 108 11.63 1.13 -35.52
C GLY A 108 10.50 1.38 -34.53
N ASP A 109 9.25 1.23 -34.99
CA ASP A 109 8.07 1.38 -34.13
C ASP A 109 8.03 0.29 -33.05
N ALA A 110 8.35 -0.94 -33.43
CA ALA A 110 8.42 -2.06 -32.47
C ALA A 110 9.48 -1.86 -31.40
N LEU A 111 10.66 -1.37 -31.78
CA LEU A 111 11.75 -1.05 -30.85
C LEU A 111 11.35 0.07 -29.87
N GLU A 112 10.61 1.06 -30.33
CA GLU A 112 10.08 2.12 -29.46
C GLU A 112 9.05 1.58 -28.46
N VAL A 113 8.13 0.74 -28.92
CA VAL A 113 7.14 0.05 -28.07
C VAL A 113 7.86 -0.82 -27.05
N MET A 114 8.82 -1.65 -27.47
CA MET A 114 9.59 -2.53 -26.59
C MET A 114 10.37 -1.74 -25.53
N ARG A 115 10.98 -0.61 -25.91
CA ARG A 115 11.68 0.28 -24.99
C ARG A 115 10.74 0.96 -24.01
N ARG A 116 9.62 1.52 -24.50
CA ARG A 116 8.60 2.23 -23.70
C ARG A 116 8.01 1.31 -22.64
N TYR A 117 7.65 0.08 -22.99
CA TYR A 117 7.04 -0.88 -22.08
C TYR A 117 8.03 -1.83 -21.41
N LYS A 118 9.35 -1.68 -21.68
CA LYS A 118 10.43 -2.53 -21.14
C LYS A 118 10.19 -4.03 -21.35
N ILE A 119 9.72 -4.39 -22.54
CA ILE A 119 9.41 -5.76 -22.95
C ILE A 119 10.39 -6.29 -23.99
N SER A 120 10.64 -7.61 -24.00
CA SER A 120 11.58 -8.28 -24.89
C SER A 120 10.92 -8.91 -26.11
N GLY A 121 9.65 -8.61 -26.36
CA GLY A 121 8.92 -9.10 -27.52
C GLY A 121 7.46 -8.66 -27.49
N VAL A 122 6.88 -8.51 -28.68
CA VAL A 122 5.53 -7.99 -28.91
C VAL A 122 4.76 -8.96 -29.79
N PRO A 123 3.55 -9.40 -29.41
CA PRO A 123 2.67 -10.13 -30.33
C PRO A 123 2.27 -9.26 -31.51
N VAL A 124 2.25 -9.85 -32.68
CA VAL A 124 1.85 -9.17 -33.93
C VAL A 124 0.44 -9.61 -34.28
N THR A 125 -0.47 -8.64 -34.48
CA THR A 125 -1.88 -8.90 -34.76
C THR A 125 -2.36 -8.13 -35.99
N GLN A 126 -3.32 -8.73 -36.71
CA GLN A 126 -4.09 -8.05 -37.73
C GLN A 126 -5.53 -7.87 -37.21
N GLY A 127 -5.84 -6.66 -36.77
CA GLY A 127 -7.01 -6.43 -35.92
C GLY A 127 -6.83 -7.14 -34.55
N LYS A 128 -7.70 -8.10 -34.23
CA LYS A 128 -7.58 -8.93 -33.01
C LYS A 128 -6.89 -10.27 -33.26
N ARG A 129 -6.77 -10.69 -34.53
CA ARG A 129 -6.24 -12.02 -34.89
C ARG A 129 -4.71 -12.04 -34.76
N LEU A 130 -4.20 -13.03 -34.08
CA LEU A 130 -2.77 -13.27 -33.98
C LEU A 130 -2.20 -13.70 -35.33
N VAL A 131 -1.09 -13.05 -35.78
CA VAL A 131 -0.40 -13.37 -37.03
C VAL A 131 1.10 -13.63 -36.82
N GLY A 132 1.66 -13.28 -35.67
CA GLY A 132 3.07 -13.51 -35.37
C GLY A 132 3.49 -13.02 -33.99
N ILE A 133 4.78 -13.15 -33.74
CA ILE A 133 5.44 -12.53 -32.59
C ILE A 133 6.80 -11.96 -33.03
N LEU A 134 7.14 -10.76 -32.57
CA LEU A 134 8.45 -10.18 -32.77
C LEU A 134 9.18 -10.12 -31.42
N THR A 135 10.39 -10.67 -31.36
CA THR A 135 11.17 -10.78 -30.13
C THR A 135 12.59 -10.26 -30.32
N ASN A 136 13.31 -10.03 -29.21
CA ASN A 136 14.74 -9.70 -29.27
C ASN A 136 15.58 -10.75 -30.02
N ARG A 137 15.11 -12.01 -30.11
CA ARG A 137 15.79 -13.06 -30.87
C ARG A 137 15.71 -12.77 -32.38
N ASP A 138 14.54 -12.36 -32.86
CA ASP A 138 14.29 -12.02 -34.26
C ASP A 138 15.10 -10.77 -34.66
N LEU A 139 15.29 -9.83 -33.74
CA LEU A 139 15.97 -8.55 -33.95
C LEU A 139 17.50 -8.60 -33.69
N ARG A 140 18.04 -9.73 -33.20
CA ARG A 140 19.42 -9.81 -32.69
C ARG A 140 20.48 -9.37 -33.70
N PHE A 141 20.25 -9.67 -34.97
CA PHE A 141 21.20 -9.37 -36.08
C PHE A 141 20.60 -8.43 -37.14
N GLU A 142 19.36 -7.95 -36.90
CA GLU A 142 18.74 -7.02 -37.83
C GLU A 142 19.08 -5.58 -37.44
N THR A 143 19.67 -4.86 -38.38
CA THR A 143 20.10 -3.46 -38.18
C THR A 143 19.20 -2.45 -38.88
N ARG A 144 18.37 -2.92 -39.80
CA ARG A 144 17.42 -2.07 -40.55
C ARG A 144 16.17 -1.84 -39.75
N THR A 145 15.83 -0.60 -39.50
CA THR A 145 14.65 -0.21 -38.73
C THR A 145 13.46 0.19 -39.59
N ASP A 146 13.70 0.27 -40.91
CA ASP A 146 12.76 0.77 -41.94
C ASP A 146 12.11 -0.36 -42.76
N ILE A 147 12.17 -1.60 -42.28
CA ILE A 147 11.50 -2.74 -42.92
C ILE A 147 10.26 -3.14 -42.13
N PRO A 148 9.24 -3.70 -42.81
CA PRO A 148 8.02 -4.16 -42.14
C PRO A 148 8.30 -5.29 -41.16
N ILE A 149 7.60 -5.28 -40.01
CA ILE A 149 7.65 -6.31 -38.98
C ILE A 149 7.31 -7.68 -39.55
N GLY A 150 6.32 -7.74 -40.47
CA GLY A 150 5.89 -8.95 -41.13
C GLY A 150 6.99 -9.74 -41.86
N ASP A 151 8.10 -9.08 -42.22
CA ASP A 151 9.21 -9.74 -42.92
C ASP A 151 10.19 -10.42 -41.95
N VAL A 152 10.23 -9.98 -40.68
CA VAL A 152 11.20 -10.42 -39.66
C VAL A 152 10.57 -11.23 -38.53
N MET A 153 9.28 -11.00 -38.24
CA MET A 153 8.58 -11.68 -37.14
C MET A 153 8.56 -13.20 -37.31
N THR A 154 8.55 -13.92 -36.20
CA THR A 154 8.19 -15.34 -36.19
C THR A 154 6.70 -15.48 -36.48
N LYS A 155 6.34 -16.15 -37.60
CA LYS A 155 4.94 -16.39 -38.05
C LYS A 155 4.59 -17.86 -38.21
N ASN A 156 5.58 -18.71 -38.38
CA ASN A 156 5.39 -20.15 -38.50
C ASN A 156 5.61 -20.86 -37.15
N ASN A 157 4.85 -21.91 -36.87
CA ASN A 157 4.97 -22.70 -35.65
C ASN A 157 4.85 -21.86 -34.37
N LEU A 158 3.90 -20.91 -34.34
CA LEU A 158 3.58 -20.16 -33.13
C LEU A 158 3.08 -21.11 -32.05
N ILE A 159 3.68 -21.05 -30.87
CA ILE A 159 3.24 -21.83 -29.73
C ILE A 159 2.13 -21.04 -29.06
N THR A 160 0.92 -21.59 -29.11
CA THR A 160 -0.30 -20.98 -28.57
C THR A 160 -1.01 -21.94 -27.63
N VAL A 161 -1.78 -21.39 -26.71
CA VAL A 161 -2.63 -22.14 -25.77
C VAL A 161 -4.03 -21.51 -25.70
N PRO A 162 -5.06 -22.27 -25.33
CA PRO A 162 -6.40 -21.73 -25.15
C PRO A 162 -6.49 -20.86 -23.90
N VAL A 163 -7.54 -20.03 -23.85
CA VAL A 163 -7.93 -19.31 -22.63
C VAL A 163 -8.26 -20.32 -21.52
N GLY A 164 -7.74 -20.07 -20.31
CA GLY A 164 -7.93 -20.99 -19.17
C GLY A 164 -6.76 -21.92 -18.89
N THR A 165 -5.73 -21.94 -19.75
CA THR A 165 -4.47 -22.68 -19.47
C THR A 165 -3.87 -22.20 -18.14
N THR A 166 -3.56 -23.14 -17.26
CA THR A 166 -2.93 -22.87 -15.96
C THR A 166 -1.44 -22.49 -16.12
N LEU A 167 -0.86 -21.84 -15.12
CA LEU A 167 0.58 -21.51 -15.16
C LEU A 167 1.46 -22.76 -15.12
N GLU A 168 1.01 -23.82 -14.45
CA GLU A 168 1.69 -25.11 -14.39
C GLU A 168 1.74 -25.78 -15.77
N GLU A 169 0.62 -25.79 -16.51
CA GLU A 169 0.57 -26.28 -17.90
C GLU A 169 1.43 -25.41 -18.82
N ALA A 170 1.34 -24.09 -18.64
CA ALA A 170 2.14 -23.13 -19.42
C ALA A 170 3.64 -23.33 -19.20
N GLU A 171 4.09 -23.63 -17.97
CA GLU A 171 5.48 -23.92 -17.65
C GLU A 171 6.01 -25.14 -18.42
N LEU A 172 5.24 -26.22 -18.46
CA LEU A 172 5.60 -27.44 -19.19
C LEU A 172 5.74 -27.14 -20.69
N ILE A 173 4.79 -26.40 -21.27
CA ILE A 173 4.79 -26.06 -22.71
C ILE A 173 5.96 -25.11 -23.05
N LEU A 174 6.23 -24.10 -22.22
CA LEU A 174 7.37 -23.20 -22.41
C LEU A 174 8.70 -23.96 -22.34
N HIS A 175 8.82 -24.93 -21.43
CA HIS A 175 10.01 -25.76 -21.29
C HIS A 175 10.18 -26.73 -22.49
N GLU A 176 9.12 -27.44 -22.88
CA GLU A 176 9.13 -28.39 -24.00
C GLU A 176 9.54 -27.73 -25.32
N HIS A 177 8.92 -26.56 -25.61
CA HIS A 177 9.17 -25.83 -26.85
C HIS A 177 10.35 -24.86 -26.78
N ARG A 178 11.00 -24.71 -25.60
CA ARG A 178 12.13 -23.81 -25.35
C ARG A 178 11.85 -22.36 -25.76
N VAL A 179 10.62 -21.90 -25.50
CA VAL A 179 10.19 -20.52 -25.74
C VAL A 179 10.02 -19.76 -24.43
N GLU A 180 10.19 -18.43 -24.49
CA GLU A 180 10.06 -17.58 -23.31
C GLU A 180 8.66 -16.96 -23.16
N LYS A 181 7.85 -17.06 -24.21
CA LYS A 181 6.54 -16.43 -24.31
C LYS A 181 5.54 -17.38 -24.95
N LEU A 182 4.38 -17.51 -24.33
CA LEU A 182 3.28 -18.36 -24.74
C LEU A 182 2.06 -17.47 -25.02
N LEU A 183 1.57 -17.55 -26.26
CA LEU A 183 0.46 -16.73 -26.74
C LEU A 183 -0.86 -17.41 -26.41
N VAL A 184 -1.76 -16.70 -25.73
CA VAL A 184 -3.09 -17.23 -25.37
C VAL A 184 -4.11 -16.73 -26.37
N VAL A 185 -4.83 -17.66 -27.02
CA VAL A 185 -5.80 -17.34 -28.08
C VAL A 185 -7.17 -17.97 -27.79
N ASP A 186 -8.20 -17.38 -28.37
CA ASP A 186 -9.55 -17.97 -28.40
C ASP A 186 -9.71 -18.93 -29.59
N ASP A 187 -10.88 -19.56 -29.71
CA ASP A 187 -11.21 -20.48 -30.78
C ASP A 187 -11.18 -19.86 -32.20
N GLN A 188 -11.21 -18.53 -32.28
CA GLN A 188 -11.10 -17.77 -33.53
C GLN A 188 -9.69 -17.28 -33.82
N TYR A 189 -8.71 -17.75 -33.00
CA TYR A 189 -7.30 -17.35 -33.05
C TYR A 189 -7.08 -15.85 -32.77
N ASN A 190 -7.99 -15.21 -32.02
CA ASN A 190 -7.75 -13.87 -31.52
C ASN A 190 -6.88 -13.92 -30.27
N LEU A 191 -5.91 -13.01 -30.20
CA LEU A 191 -5.04 -12.87 -29.04
C LEU A 191 -5.84 -12.39 -27.83
N LYS A 192 -5.75 -13.16 -26.73
CA LYS A 192 -6.39 -12.86 -25.44
C LYS A 192 -5.38 -12.60 -24.34
N GLY A 193 -4.17 -13.12 -24.50
CA GLY A 193 -3.17 -12.95 -23.47
C GLY A 193 -1.78 -13.43 -23.88
N LEU A 194 -0.85 -13.21 -22.97
CA LEU A 194 0.54 -13.62 -23.08
C LEU A 194 1.02 -14.13 -21.71
N ILE A 195 1.57 -15.33 -21.65
CA ILE A 195 2.24 -15.90 -20.47
C ILE A 195 3.74 -15.91 -20.75
N THR A 196 4.56 -15.48 -19.79
CA THR A 196 6.03 -15.48 -19.95
C THR A 196 6.70 -16.31 -18.85
N VAL A 197 7.92 -16.80 -19.13
CA VAL A 197 8.77 -17.46 -18.12
C VAL A 197 8.97 -16.57 -16.89
N LYS A 198 9.06 -15.25 -17.09
CA LYS A 198 9.20 -14.30 -15.97
C LYS A 198 7.98 -14.31 -15.03
N ASP A 199 6.77 -14.49 -15.56
CA ASP A 199 5.55 -14.52 -14.74
C ASP A 199 5.52 -15.79 -13.86
N ILE A 200 5.96 -16.92 -14.42
CA ILE A 200 6.10 -18.18 -13.68
C ILE A 200 7.18 -18.06 -12.60
N GLN A 201 8.36 -17.53 -12.96
CA GLN A 201 9.45 -17.33 -12.00
C GLN A 201 9.03 -16.42 -10.83
N LYS A 202 8.24 -15.36 -11.09
CA LYS A 202 7.71 -14.49 -10.06
C LYS A 202 6.72 -15.21 -9.15
N LYS A 203 5.85 -16.09 -9.69
CA LYS A 203 4.93 -16.91 -8.89
C LYS A 203 5.71 -17.83 -7.93
N LEU A 204 6.77 -18.46 -8.42
CA LEU A 204 7.64 -19.32 -7.61
C LEU A 204 8.41 -18.52 -6.54
N LYS A 205 8.90 -17.32 -6.90
CA LYS A 205 9.64 -16.45 -5.99
C LYS A 205 8.76 -15.84 -4.90
N TYR A 206 7.50 -15.49 -5.21
CA TYR A 206 6.57 -14.80 -4.32
C TYR A 206 5.26 -15.58 -4.13
N PRO A 207 5.31 -16.77 -3.49
CA PRO A 207 4.13 -17.63 -3.33
C PRO A 207 3.04 -17.00 -2.44
N ALA A 208 3.43 -16.10 -1.54
CA ALA A 208 2.52 -15.37 -0.66
C ALA A 208 1.95 -14.08 -1.27
N ALA A 209 2.27 -13.75 -2.53
CA ALA A 209 1.86 -12.48 -3.13
C ALA A 209 0.34 -12.25 -3.06
N SER A 210 -0.07 -11.03 -2.70
CA SER A 210 -1.47 -10.59 -2.71
C SER A 210 -1.90 -10.29 -4.14
N LYS A 211 -2.75 -11.17 -4.70
CA LYS A 211 -3.21 -11.10 -6.09
C LYS A 211 -4.73 -11.05 -6.18
N ASP A 212 -5.23 -10.40 -7.23
CA ASP A 212 -6.63 -10.43 -7.60
C ASP A 212 -6.97 -11.74 -8.36
N GLU A 213 -8.23 -11.93 -8.70
CA GLU A 213 -8.73 -13.12 -9.43
C GLU A 213 -8.09 -13.31 -10.81
N GLN A 214 -7.50 -12.23 -11.38
CA GLN A 214 -6.79 -12.27 -12.66
C GLN A 214 -5.26 -12.47 -12.49
N GLY A 215 -4.82 -12.75 -11.26
CA GLY A 215 -3.41 -13.00 -10.94
C GLY A 215 -2.53 -11.74 -10.89
N ARG A 216 -3.13 -10.53 -10.93
CA ARG A 216 -2.40 -9.26 -10.84
C ARG A 216 -2.21 -8.85 -9.39
N LEU A 217 -1.11 -8.18 -9.09
CA LEU A 217 -0.85 -7.66 -7.75
C LEU A 217 -1.95 -6.70 -7.29
N ARG A 218 -2.34 -6.82 -6.01
CA ARG A 218 -3.30 -5.92 -5.38
C ARG A 218 -2.64 -4.60 -5.00
N VAL A 219 -3.39 -3.51 -5.17
CA VAL A 219 -2.94 -2.16 -4.85
C VAL A 219 -4.10 -1.29 -4.40
N GLY A 220 -3.85 -0.40 -3.44
CA GLY A 220 -4.78 0.63 -3.01
C GLY A 220 -4.39 2.01 -3.51
N GLY A 221 -5.35 2.92 -3.58
CA GLY A 221 -5.13 4.31 -3.90
C GLY A 221 -5.83 5.25 -2.91
N ALA A 222 -5.11 6.25 -2.42
CA ALA A 222 -5.67 7.25 -1.53
C ALA A 222 -6.48 8.30 -2.29
N ILE A 223 -7.62 8.69 -1.72
CA ILE A 223 -8.46 9.79 -2.18
C ILE A 223 -8.75 10.76 -1.02
N GLY A 224 -9.18 11.96 -1.33
CA GLY A 224 -9.66 12.94 -0.33
C GLY A 224 -11.13 12.70 0.07
N ALA A 225 -11.65 13.65 0.85
CA ALA A 225 -13.07 13.74 1.18
C ALA A 225 -13.70 15.04 0.62
N THR A 226 -12.93 15.85 -0.11
CA THR A 226 -13.35 17.12 -0.71
C THR A 226 -12.65 17.29 -2.06
N GLY A 227 -13.02 18.33 -2.80
CA GLY A 227 -12.37 18.66 -4.07
C GLY A 227 -12.59 17.61 -5.16
N ASP A 228 -11.51 17.10 -5.73
CA ASP A 228 -11.48 16.20 -6.88
C ASP A 228 -11.73 14.70 -6.54
N PHE A 229 -12.13 14.37 -5.32
CA PHE A 229 -12.11 12.98 -4.82
C PHE A 229 -12.92 11.99 -5.67
N LEU A 230 -14.06 12.39 -6.24
CA LEU A 230 -14.86 11.51 -7.11
C LEU A 230 -14.23 11.31 -8.49
N GLU A 231 -13.68 12.37 -9.09
CA GLU A 231 -12.97 12.29 -10.35
C GLU A 231 -11.72 11.40 -10.20
N ARG A 232 -10.96 11.62 -9.13
CA ARG A 232 -9.80 10.80 -8.75
C ARG A 232 -10.19 9.35 -8.54
N ALA A 233 -11.26 9.08 -7.77
CA ALA A 233 -11.76 7.73 -7.57
C ALA A 233 -12.11 7.05 -8.90
N ALA A 234 -12.79 7.75 -9.82
CA ALA A 234 -13.16 7.23 -11.14
C ALA A 234 -11.93 6.82 -11.96
N GLU A 235 -10.88 7.65 -11.99
CA GLU A 235 -9.64 7.33 -12.71
C GLU A 235 -8.88 6.16 -12.09
N LEU A 236 -8.80 6.09 -10.73
CA LEU A 236 -8.18 4.96 -10.05
C LEU A 236 -8.96 3.65 -10.29
N VAL A 237 -10.30 3.70 -10.30
CA VAL A 237 -11.14 2.54 -10.65
C VAL A 237 -10.92 2.13 -12.10
N ARG A 238 -10.79 3.08 -13.03
CA ARG A 238 -10.44 2.82 -14.42
C ARG A 238 -9.06 2.18 -14.56
N ALA A 239 -8.10 2.57 -13.72
CA ALA A 239 -6.79 1.94 -13.59
C ALA A 239 -6.84 0.59 -12.83
N ARG A 240 -8.03 0.10 -12.42
CA ARG A 240 -8.29 -1.19 -11.77
C ARG A 240 -7.69 -1.29 -10.36
N VAL A 241 -7.77 -0.22 -9.58
CA VAL A 241 -7.44 -0.24 -8.15
C VAL A 241 -8.30 -1.27 -7.42
N ASP A 242 -7.74 -1.99 -6.43
CA ASP A 242 -8.48 -2.99 -5.65
C ASP A 242 -9.23 -2.37 -4.47
N VAL A 243 -8.63 -1.35 -3.85
CA VAL A 243 -9.24 -0.61 -2.74
C VAL A 243 -8.98 0.89 -2.89
N LEU A 244 -9.98 1.68 -2.54
CA LEU A 244 -9.83 3.12 -2.32
C LEU A 244 -9.65 3.39 -0.83
N ALA A 245 -8.84 4.38 -0.48
CA ALA A 245 -8.65 4.80 0.90
C ALA A 245 -8.97 6.29 1.06
N ILE A 246 -10.07 6.62 1.73
CA ILE A 246 -10.32 8.00 2.15
C ILE A 246 -9.33 8.31 3.27
N ASP A 247 -8.41 9.24 2.98
CA ASP A 247 -7.30 9.60 3.86
C ASP A 247 -7.51 10.99 4.44
N SER A 248 -8.05 11.04 5.68
CA SER A 248 -8.32 12.24 6.44
C SER A 248 -7.64 12.19 7.81
N ALA A 249 -7.21 13.34 8.32
CA ALA A 249 -6.68 13.46 9.69
C ALA A 249 -7.76 13.18 10.74
N HIS A 250 -9.04 13.50 10.42
CA HIS A 250 -10.18 13.26 11.28
C HIS A 250 -11.36 12.70 10.48
N GLY A 251 -11.54 11.37 10.55
CA GLY A 251 -12.57 10.64 9.80
C GLY A 251 -13.99 10.87 10.33
N HIS A 252 -14.15 11.12 11.63
CA HIS A 252 -15.48 11.36 12.24
C HIS A 252 -15.94 12.80 11.98
N SER A 253 -16.13 13.15 10.72
CA SER A 253 -16.61 14.45 10.28
C SER A 253 -17.66 14.30 9.17
N THR A 254 -18.62 15.24 9.11
CA THR A 254 -19.71 15.21 8.14
C THR A 254 -19.20 15.05 6.70
N ARG A 255 -18.15 15.80 6.33
CA ARG A 255 -17.55 15.76 4.98
C ARG A 255 -17.03 14.36 4.63
N VAL A 256 -16.36 13.68 5.56
CA VAL A 256 -15.84 12.32 5.35
C VAL A 256 -17.00 11.33 5.24
N LEU A 257 -18.02 11.42 6.11
CA LEU A 257 -19.20 10.55 6.06
C LEU A 257 -19.97 10.69 4.73
N GLU A 258 -20.11 11.91 4.23
CA GLU A 258 -20.72 12.20 2.93
C GLU A 258 -19.87 11.62 1.80
N ALA A 259 -18.55 11.82 1.82
CA ALA A 259 -17.64 11.28 0.82
C ALA A 259 -17.69 9.74 0.75
N ILE A 260 -17.77 9.05 1.91
CA ILE A 260 -17.94 7.59 1.95
C ILE A 260 -19.22 7.18 1.21
N ARG A 261 -20.35 7.83 1.51
CA ARG A 261 -21.64 7.51 0.89
C ARG A 261 -21.61 7.73 -0.63
N GLU A 262 -21.01 8.85 -1.07
CA GLU A 262 -20.92 9.17 -2.51
C GLU A 262 -19.99 8.18 -3.26
N VAL A 263 -18.83 7.83 -2.69
CA VAL A 263 -17.92 6.84 -3.28
C VAL A 263 -18.61 5.47 -3.37
N LYS A 264 -19.25 5.01 -2.31
CA LYS A 264 -19.95 3.71 -2.31
C LYS A 264 -21.16 3.68 -3.24
N LYS A 265 -21.83 4.80 -3.42
CA LYS A 265 -22.92 4.93 -4.39
C LYS A 265 -22.44 4.82 -5.84
N GLN A 266 -21.28 5.43 -6.17
CA GLN A 266 -20.74 5.43 -7.54
C GLN A 266 -19.91 4.18 -7.85
N PHE A 267 -19.19 3.63 -6.86
CA PHE A 267 -18.26 2.50 -7.03
C PHE A 267 -18.52 1.39 -6.00
N PRO A 268 -19.74 0.80 -5.94
CA PRO A 268 -20.11 -0.18 -4.93
C PRO A 268 -19.24 -1.44 -4.93
N GLN A 269 -18.61 -1.76 -6.06
CA GLN A 269 -17.78 -2.95 -6.26
C GLN A 269 -16.34 -2.79 -5.75
N VAL A 270 -15.90 -1.58 -5.41
CA VAL A 270 -14.53 -1.33 -4.95
C VAL A 270 -14.51 -1.23 -3.43
N GLY A 271 -13.58 -1.95 -2.78
CA GLY A 271 -13.40 -1.87 -1.33
C GLY A 271 -13.01 -0.45 -0.89
N LEU A 272 -13.63 0.04 0.19
CA LEU A 272 -13.38 1.39 0.69
C LEU A 272 -12.84 1.36 2.13
N LEU A 273 -11.58 1.76 2.29
CA LEU A 273 -10.95 1.99 3.59
C LEU A 273 -11.24 3.44 4.00
N ALA A 274 -11.67 3.68 5.22
CA ALA A 274 -11.96 5.04 5.69
C ALA A 274 -11.34 5.32 7.07
N GLY A 275 -10.88 6.53 7.27
CA GLY A 275 -10.30 7.00 8.53
C GLY A 275 -9.67 8.40 8.41
N ASN A 276 -8.99 8.86 9.50
CA ASN A 276 -8.71 8.10 10.71
C ASN A 276 -9.71 8.41 11.83
N VAL A 277 -9.99 7.42 12.63
CA VAL A 277 -10.79 7.56 13.86
C VAL A 277 -10.04 6.98 15.06
N ALA A 278 -10.52 7.24 16.27
CA ALA A 278 -9.91 6.75 17.51
C ALA A 278 -10.94 6.37 18.58
N THR A 279 -12.24 6.43 18.27
CA THR A 279 -13.34 6.15 19.21
C THR A 279 -14.32 5.16 18.63
N HIS A 280 -15.09 4.52 19.50
CA HIS A 280 -16.17 3.62 19.12
C HIS A 280 -17.20 4.31 18.22
N GLU A 281 -17.67 5.51 18.62
CA GLU A 281 -18.66 6.28 17.88
C GLU A 281 -18.15 6.68 16.50
N GLY A 282 -16.88 7.10 16.41
CA GLY A 282 -16.24 7.44 15.12
C GLY A 282 -16.17 6.23 14.19
N ALA A 283 -15.79 5.06 14.72
CA ALA A 283 -15.75 3.83 13.92
C ALA A 283 -17.16 3.42 13.46
N LEU A 284 -18.14 3.46 14.34
CA LEU A 284 -19.53 3.14 14.02
C LEU A 284 -20.09 4.07 12.93
N ALA A 285 -19.83 5.37 13.02
CA ALA A 285 -20.26 6.35 12.01
C ALA A 285 -19.70 6.07 10.61
N LEU A 286 -18.41 5.68 10.52
CA LEU A 286 -17.79 5.31 9.23
C LEU A 286 -18.43 4.02 8.66
N ILE A 287 -18.69 3.02 9.51
CA ILE A 287 -19.32 1.76 9.13
C ILE A 287 -20.73 2.02 8.59
N GLU A 288 -21.54 2.82 9.31
CA GLU A 288 -22.89 3.19 8.89
C GLU A 288 -22.92 4.03 7.62
N ALA A 289 -21.85 4.78 7.34
CA ALA A 289 -21.69 5.48 6.09
C ALA A 289 -21.35 4.55 4.90
N GLY A 290 -20.89 3.31 5.16
CA GLY A 290 -20.62 2.27 4.16
C GLY A 290 -19.14 1.93 3.96
N ALA A 291 -18.27 2.25 4.90
CA ALA A 291 -16.85 1.85 4.84
C ALA A 291 -16.70 0.32 4.97
N ASP A 292 -15.81 -0.28 4.17
CA ASP A 292 -15.51 -1.72 4.17
C ASP A 292 -14.36 -2.09 5.12
N ALA A 293 -13.58 -1.11 5.56
CA ALA A 293 -12.59 -1.23 6.63
C ALA A 293 -12.33 0.13 7.30
N ILE A 294 -11.96 0.09 8.58
CA ILE A 294 -11.77 1.29 9.41
C ILE A 294 -10.28 1.49 9.71
N LYS A 295 -9.76 2.67 9.38
CA LYS A 295 -8.39 3.06 9.67
C LYS A 295 -8.33 3.85 10.99
N VAL A 296 -7.54 3.35 11.96
CA VAL A 296 -7.54 3.82 13.35
C VAL A 296 -6.20 4.41 13.73
N GLY A 297 -6.22 5.65 14.24
CA GLY A 297 -5.04 6.33 14.74
C GLY A 297 -5.11 7.84 14.56
N ILE A 298 -5.22 8.56 15.67
CA ILE A 298 -5.14 10.03 15.72
C ILE A 298 -3.88 10.42 16.49
N GLY A 299 -2.86 10.83 15.72
CA GLY A 299 -1.60 11.32 16.24
C GLY A 299 -0.55 10.29 16.74
N PRO A 300 -0.62 8.96 16.45
CA PRO A 300 0.40 8.01 16.91
C PRO A 300 1.66 7.97 16.02
N GLY A 301 1.62 8.54 14.81
CA GLY A 301 2.75 8.50 13.88
C GLY A 301 3.98 9.23 14.42
N SER A 302 5.18 8.69 14.18
CA SER A 302 6.46 9.24 14.67
C SER A 302 6.76 10.65 14.17
N ILE A 303 6.16 11.06 13.06
CA ILE A 303 6.36 12.37 12.41
C ILE A 303 5.12 13.29 12.56
N CYS A 304 4.09 12.81 13.29
CA CYS A 304 2.84 13.52 13.52
C CYS A 304 2.94 14.42 14.75
N THR A 305 2.52 15.69 14.63
CA THR A 305 2.46 16.63 15.75
C THR A 305 1.02 17.02 16.13
N THR A 306 0.00 16.35 15.56
CA THR A 306 -1.42 16.64 15.82
C THR A 306 -1.73 16.77 17.30
N ARG A 307 -1.31 15.79 18.12
CA ARG A 307 -1.57 15.81 19.57
C ARG A 307 -0.96 17.01 20.29
N MET A 308 0.21 17.45 19.84
CA MET A 308 0.91 18.60 20.43
C MET A 308 0.34 19.93 19.96
N VAL A 309 -0.07 20.00 18.69
CA VAL A 309 -0.59 21.23 18.07
C VAL A 309 -2.05 21.46 18.43
N THR A 310 -2.87 20.41 18.44
CA THR A 310 -4.33 20.54 18.61
C THR A 310 -4.82 20.14 20.00
N GLY A 311 -4.01 19.40 20.77
CA GLY A 311 -4.42 18.78 22.04
C GLY A 311 -5.37 17.58 21.87
N ALA A 312 -5.72 17.20 20.62
CA ALA A 312 -6.62 16.08 20.33
C ALA A 312 -5.84 14.81 19.93
N GLY A 313 -6.32 13.65 20.38
CA GLY A 313 -5.73 12.35 20.04
C GLY A 313 -6.13 11.28 21.04
N MET A 314 -5.72 10.03 20.75
CA MET A 314 -5.95 8.87 21.61
C MET A 314 -4.73 7.95 21.56
N PRO A 315 -4.23 7.43 22.71
CA PRO A 315 -3.21 6.37 22.74
C PRO A 315 -3.67 5.14 21.96
N GLN A 316 -2.74 4.52 21.22
CA GLN A 316 -3.09 3.67 20.08
C GLN A 316 -3.75 2.34 20.45
N ILE A 317 -3.33 1.69 21.54
CA ILE A 317 -3.97 0.44 22.01
C ILE A 317 -5.44 0.68 22.36
N THR A 318 -5.72 1.74 23.10
CA THR A 318 -7.11 2.11 23.46
C THR A 318 -7.91 2.47 22.21
N ALA A 319 -7.33 3.25 21.27
CA ALA A 319 -8.00 3.61 20.02
C ALA A 319 -8.39 2.36 19.20
N ILE A 320 -7.46 1.38 19.07
CA ILE A 320 -7.72 0.14 18.37
C ILE A 320 -8.84 -0.65 19.05
N ALA A 321 -8.76 -0.83 20.38
CA ALA A 321 -9.76 -1.59 21.14
C ALA A 321 -11.18 -0.97 21.03
N GLU A 322 -11.30 0.36 21.15
CA GLU A 322 -12.56 1.08 21.02
C GLU A 322 -13.17 0.94 19.61
N ALA A 323 -12.37 1.15 18.58
CA ALA A 323 -12.83 1.01 17.20
C ALA A 323 -13.17 -0.45 16.85
N SER A 324 -12.37 -1.40 17.35
CA SER A 324 -12.60 -2.83 17.10
C SER A 324 -13.88 -3.34 17.77
N ARG A 325 -14.29 -2.77 18.90
CA ARG A 325 -15.57 -3.10 19.55
C ARG A 325 -16.75 -2.75 18.62
N ALA A 326 -16.75 -1.58 17.98
CA ALA A 326 -17.78 -1.20 17.01
C ALA A 326 -17.72 -2.05 15.72
N ALA A 327 -16.54 -2.35 15.25
CA ALA A 327 -16.31 -3.03 13.98
C ALA A 327 -16.64 -4.54 14.04
N ARG A 328 -16.34 -5.21 15.14
CA ARG A 328 -16.56 -6.66 15.35
C ARG A 328 -18.02 -7.06 15.19
N GLU A 329 -18.96 -6.29 15.73
CA GLU A 329 -20.40 -6.55 15.63
C GLU A 329 -20.91 -6.54 14.18
N ARG A 330 -20.22 -5.84 13.30
CA ARG A 330 -20.57 -5.67 11.88
C ARG A 330 -19.68 -6.47 10.93
N GLY A 331 -18.70 -7.22 11.46
CA GLY A 331 -17.73 -7.99 10.67
C GLY A 331 -16.86 -7.10 9.78
N ILE A 332 -16.52 -5.89 10.23
CA ILE A 332 -15.68 -4.93 9.49
C ILE A 332 -14.24 -5.00 10.01
N PRO A 333 -13.23 -5.18 9.14
CA PRO A 333 -11.83 -5.17 9.54
C PRO A 333 -11.35 -3.81 10.05
N VAL A 334 -10.41 -3.83 10.99
CA VAL A 334 -9.75 -2.64 11.54
C VAL A 334 -8.29 -2.62 11.13
N ILE A 335 -7.80 -1.47 10.69
CA ILE A 335 -6.40 -1.21 10.31
C ILE A 335 -5.80 -0.29 11.36
N ALA A 336 -4.82 -0.77 12.12
CA ALA A 336 -4.08 0.07 13.07
C ALA A 336 -3.04 0.92 12.31
N ASP A 337 -3.24 2.23 12.26
CA ASP A 337 -2.41 3.16 11.49
C ASP A 337 -1.53 4.01 12.41
N GLY A 338 -0.22 3.77 12.33
CA GLY A 338 0.81 4.52 13.05
C GLY A 338 1.23 3.96 14.42
N GLY A 339 2.38 4.41 14.87
CA GLY A 339 2.96 4.04 16.17
C GLY A 339 3.80 2.75 16.17
N ILE A 340 3.93 2.04 15.05
CA ILE A 340 4.70 0.79 14.95
C ILE A 340 6.18 1.10 14.79
N LYS A 341 6.99 0.68 15.76
CA LYS A 341 8.47 0.77 15.81
C LYS A 341 9.14 -0.60 15.78
N TYR A 342 8.48 -1.62 16.34
CA TYR A 342 8.98 -2.99 16.47
C TYR A 342 7.91 -4.02 16.08
N SER A 343 8.32 -5.23 15.74
CA SER A 343 7.40 -6.32 15.38
C SER A 343 6.44 -6.71 16.51
N GLY A 344 6.86 -6.60 17.77
CA GLY A 344 6.01 -6.88 18.94
C GLY A 344 4.78 -5.96 19.02
N GLU A 345 4.88 -4.74 18.52
CA GLU A 345 3.74 -3.80 18.47
C GLU A 345 2.69 -4.21 17.44
N ILE A 346 3.09 -4.92 16.37
CA ILE A 346 2.15 -5.55 15.43
C ILE A 346 1.32 -6.61 16.15
N THR A 347 2.00 -7.46 16.96
CA THR A 347 1.31 -8.49 17.75
C THR A 347 0.33 -7.85 18.73
N LYS A 348 0.73 -6.78 19.44
CA LYS A 348 -0.12 -6.02 20.37
C LYS A 348 -1.31 -5.36 19.64
N ALA A 349 -1.09 -4.76 18.46
CA ALA A 349 -2.15 -4.12 17.67
C ALA A 349 -3.22 -5.14 17.23
N ILE A 350 -2.79 -6.31 16.76
CA ILE A 350 -3.69 -7.38 16.33
C ILE A 350 -4.44 -7.95 17.55
N ALA A 351 -3.74 -8.21 18.66
CA ALA A 351 -4.36 -8.65 19.92
C ALA A 351 -5.41 -7.66 20.44
N ALA A 352 -5.22 -6.36 20.23
CA ALA A 352 -6.18 -5.31 20.58
C ALA A 352 -7.40 -5.27 19.63
N GLY A 353 -7.43 -6.08 18.56
CA GLY A 353 -8.54 -6.24 17.64
C GLY A 353 -8.31 -5.73 16.23
N ALA A 354 -7.12 -5.22 15.89
CA ALA A 354 -6.80 -4.87 14.50
C ALA A 354 -6.67 -6.14 13.63
N SER A 355 -7.13 -6.07 12.40
CA SER A 355 -6.95 -7.12 11.39
C SER A 355 -5.59 -6.97 10.69
N SER A 356 -5.11 -5.74 10.57
CA SER A 356 -3.84 -5.41 9.92
C SER A 356 -3.27 -4.11 10.47
N VAL A 357 -2.01 -3.82 10.13
CA VAL A 357 -1.33 -2.59 10.54
C VAL A 357 -0.82 -1.82 9.34
N MET A 358 -0.93 -0.49 9.38
CA MET A 358 -0.37 0.42 8.39
C MET A 358 0.90 1.07 8.93
N ILE A 359 1.98 1.01 8.15
CA ILE A 359 3.31 1.43 8.57
C ILE A 359 3.85 2.51 7.65
N GLY A 360 4.33 3.62 8.24
CA GLY A 360 4.99 4.72 7.56
C GLY A 360 6.51 4.70 7.77
N SER A 361 6.96 4.99 8.99
CA SER A 361 8.37 5.27 9.31
C SER A 361 9.33 4.14 8.98
N LEU A 362 9.02 2.89 9.34
CA LEU A 362 9.89 1.74 9.03
C LEU A 362 10.01 1.52 7.52
N PHE A 363 8.92 1.70 6.78
CA PHE A 363 8.90 1.50 5.33
C PHE A 363 9.45 2.72 4.55
N ALA A 364 9.47 3.92 5.16
CA ALA A 364 10.13 5.07 4.55
C ALA A 364 11.65 4.85 4.37
N GLY A 365 12.27 4.02 5.22
CA GLY A 365 13.70 3.72 5.21
C GLY A 365 14.16 2.70 4.16
N VAL A 366 13.24 2.01 3.45
CA VAL A 366 13.62 0.92 2.53
C VAL A 366 13.93 1.41 1.12
N ASP A 367 14.54 0.54 0.32
CA ASP A 367 14.93 0.82 -1.07
C ASP A 367 13.76 1.23 -1.97
N GLU A 368 12.59 0.64 -1.75
CA GLU A 368 11.42 0.78 -2.59
C GLU A 368 10.62 2.06 -2.32
N SER A 369 10.87 2.74 -1.19
CA SER A 369 10.22 4.01 -0.89
C SER A 369 10.72 5.13 -1.82
N PRO A 370 9.87 6.13 -2.17
CA PRO A 370 10.24 7.21 -3.08
C PRO A 370 11.14 8.28 -2.44
N GLY A 371 11.26 8.32 -1.12
CA GLY A 371 12.10 9.29 -0.41
C GLY A 371 13.57 9.27 -0.86
N GLU A 372 14.19 10.44 -0.93
CA GLU A 372 15.60 10.59 -1.33
C GLU A 372 16.55 9.93 -0.33
N THR A 373 17.62 9.32 -0.84
CA THR A 373 18.69 8.79 0.00
C THR A 373 19.68 9.89 0.35
N ILE A 374 19.91 10.10 1.65
CA ILE A 374 20.75 11.15 2.22
C ILE A 374 21.94 10.50 2.93
N LEU A 375 23.16 10.88 2.55
CA LEU A 375 24.36 10.49 3.28
C LEU A 375 24.65 11.54 4.38
N TYR A 376 24.66 11.11 5.63
CA TYR A 376 24.93 11.98 6.76
C TYR A 376 25.79 11.30 7.81
N GLN A 377 26.90 11.93 8.20
CA GLN A 377 27.87 11.39 9.18
C GLN A 377 28.32 9.95 8.88
N GLY A 378 28.54 9.62 7.58
CA GLY A 378 28.96 8.30 7.15
C GLY A 378 27.88 7.22 7.17
N ARG A 379 26.63 7.57 7.46
CA ARG A 379 25.47 6.67 7.43
C ARG A 379 24.45 7.12 6.38
N SER A 380 23.77 6.15 5.78
CA SER A 380 22.69 6.41 4.82
C SER A 380 21.36 6.57 5.55
N PHE A 381 20.60 7.56 5.13
CA PHE A 381 19.24 7.86 5.59
C PHE A 381 18.32 8.02 4.40
N LYS A 382 17.02 7.97 4.62
CA LYS A 382 16.01 8.37 3.63
C LYS A 382 15.17 9.52 4.15
N SER A 383 14.79 10.43 3.27
CA SER A 383 13.89 11.52 3.63
C SER A 383 12.52 10.94 4.02
N TYR A 384 11.95 11.49 5.07
CA TYR A 384 10.63 11.11 5.55
C TYR A 384 9.90 12.34 6.04
N ARG A 385 8.67 12.56 5.56
CA ARG A 385 7.86 13.70 5.98
C ARG A 385 6.43 13.34 6.28
N GLY A 386 5.86 14.01 7.29
CA GLY A 386 4.45 13.93 7.62
C GLY A 386 3.60 14.61 6.54
N MET A 387 2.42 14.05 6.24
CA MET A 387 1.47 14.66 5.31
C MET A 387 0.94 16.02 5.82
N GLY A 388 1.06 16.30 7.13
CA GLY A 388 0.79 17.61 7.74
C GLY A 388 2.00 18.53 7.82
N SER A 389 3.13 18.21 7.19
CA SER A 389 4.28 19.13 7.10
C SER A 389 3.98 20.28 6.12
N LEU A 390 4.62 21.42 6.31
CA LEU A 390 4.42 22.61 5.45
C LEU A 390 4.60 22.30 3.97
N THR A 391 5.67 21.57 3.63
CA THR A 391 5.95 21.23 2.23
C THR A 391 4.89 20.27 1.67
N ALA A 392 4.50 19.22 2.41
CA ALA A 392 3.45 18.31 1.96
C ALA A 392 2.11 19.03 1.80
N MET A 393 1.72 19.89 2.75
CA MET A 393 0.48 20.67 2.69
C MET A 393 0.44 21.61 1.48
N SER A 394 1.55 22.27 1.18
CA SER A 394 1.67 23.16 0.01
C SER A 394 1.57 22.41 -1.34
N GLN A 395 1.89 21.12 -1.36
CA GLN A 395 1.82 20.24 -2.53
C GLN A 395 0.49 19.51 -2.68
N GLY A 396 -0.51 19.79 -1.81
CA GLY A 396 -1.88 19.27 -1.95
C GLY A 396 -2.39 18.48 -0.74
N SER A 397 -1.54 18.06 0.21
CA SER A 397 -2.00 17.31 1.38
C SER A 397 -2.75 18.16 2.42
N GLY A 398 -2.80 19.48 2.27
CA GLY A 398 -3.56 20.39 3.15
C GLY A 398 -5.04 20.02 3.26
N GLU A 399 -5.64 19.46 2.22
CA GLU A 399 -7.03 18.98 2.26
C GLU A 399 -7.26 17.86 3.30
N ARG A 400 -6.26 17.03 3.59
CA ARG A 400 -6.31 16.01 4.64
C ARG A 400 -6.65 16.61 6.01
N TYR A 401 -6.23 17.85 6.21
CA TYR A 401 -6.39 18.65 7.45
C TYR A 401 -7.48 19.71 7.33
N PHE A 402 -8.30 19.66 6.28
CA PHE A 402 -9.31 20.69 5.96
C PHE A 402 -8.71 22.09 5.83
N GLN A 403 -7.47 22.18 5.38
CA GLN A 403 -6.72 23.41 5.14
C GLN A 403 -6.32 23.48 3.65
N SER A 404 -7.28 23.38 2.74
CA SER A 404 -6.99 23.54 1.31
C SER A 404 -6.73 25.00 0.95
N THR A 405 -6.04 25.25 -0.15
CA THR A 405 -5.85 26.60 -0.67
C THR A 405 -7.18 27.27 -1.02
N ALA A 406 -8.22 26.49 -1.36
CA ALA A 406 -9.57 26.98 -1.62
C ALA A 406 -10.30 27.35 -0.32
N ASP A 407 -10.16 26.56 0.75
CA ASP A 407 -10.75 26.86 2.07
C ASP A 407 -10.12 28.14 2.65
N LEU A 408 -8.79 28.31 2.49
CA LEU A 408 -8.06 29.50 2.93
C LEU A 408 -8.44 30.75 2.12
N ALA A 409 -8.69 30.61 0.82
CA ALA A 409 -9.13 31.71 -0.04
C ALA A 409 -10.57 32.14 0.25
N SER A 410 -11.47 31.21 0.57
CA SER A 410 -12.87 31.53 0.93
C SER A 410 -12.98 32.26 2.27
N ALA A 411 -12.09 31.99 3.22
CA ALA A 411 -12.02 32.71 4.48
C ALA A 411 -11.57 34.17 4.32
N GLU A 412 -10.85 34.53 3.23
CA GLU A 412 -10.37 35.88 2.94
C GLU A 412 -11.35 36.75 2.15
N LEU A 413 -12.29 36.18 1.44
CA LEU A 413 -13.31 36.94 0.70
C LEU A 413 -14.25 37.79 1.60
N GLY A 414 -14.07 37.68 2.92
CA GLY A 414 -14.71 38.53 3.92
C GLY A 414 -13.96 39.84 4.25
N SER A 415 -12.76 40.09 3.72
CA SER A 415 -12.00 41.34 3.97
C SER A 415 -11.12 41.73 2.79
N GLU A 416 -11.62 42.69 2.02
CA GLU A 416 -10.93 43.65 1.15
C GLU A 416 -9.79 43.26 0.16
N GLY A 417 -10.03 43.57 -1.13
CA GLY A 417 -9.13 44.36 -1.97
C GLY A 417 -7.99 43.68 -2.72
N VAL A 418 -8.20 43.63 -4.01
CA VAL A 418 -7.22 43.40 -5.10
C VAL A 418 -5.96 44.28 -4.94
N VAL A 419 -4.86 43.77 -4.42
CA VAL A 419 -3.45 44.05 -4.80
C VAL A 419 -2.50 43.05 -4.10
N GLN A 420 -1.67 42.37 -4.84
CA GLN A 420 -0.46 41.60 -4.48
C GLN A 420 -0.45 40.10 -4.87
N ARG A 421 -0.32 39.84 -6.15
CA ARG A 421 -0.13 38.44 -6.62
C ARG A 421 1.27 37.85 -6.41
N GLU A 422 2.31 38.64 -6.18
CA GLU A 422 3.69 38.16 -6.04
C GLU A 422 4.20 38.03 -4.59
N ARG A 423 3.66 38.76 -3.64
CA ARG A 423 3.86 38.47 -2.20
C ARG A 423 2.99 37.30 -1.69
N ALA A 424 2.05 36.86 -2.49
CA ALA A 424 1.07 35.80 -2.14
C ALA A 424 1.67 34.40 -2.02
N SER A 425 2.77 34.05 -2.71
CA SER A 425 3.33 32.70 -2.63
C SER A 425 4.12 32.48 -1.33
N GLN A 426 4.88 33.44 -0.86
CA GLN A 426 5.56 33.36 0.45
C GLN A 426 4.58 33.49 1.62
N ASN A 427 3.50 34.30 1.46
CA ASN A 427 2.42 34.39 2.45
C ASN A 427 1.50 33.15 2.51
N ARG A 428 1.43 32.32 1.48
CA ARG A 428 0.59 31.10 1.49
C ARG A 428 1.11 30.04 2.47
N LEU A 429 2.42 29.85 2.57
CA LEU A 429 3.02 28.90 3.52
C LEU A 429 2.77 29.34 4.98
N ALA A 430 2.73 30.65 5.25
CA ALA A 430 2.48 31.18 6.57
C ALA A 430 1.03 31.00 7.08
N LYS A 431 0.10 30.53 6.21
CA LYS A 431 -1.32 30.37 6.57
C LYS A 431 -1.68 28.94 6.99
N PHE A 432 -0.84 27.94 6.67
CA PHE A 432 -1.05 26.58 7.15
C PHE A 432 -0.66 26.46 8.62
N VAL A 433 -1.45 25.67 9.36
CA VAL A 433 -1.09 25.19 10.70
C VAL A 433 -0.59 23.76 10.55
N PRO A 434 0.72 23.51 10.53
CA PRO A 434 1.26 22.19 10.29
C PRO A 434 1.01 21.27 11.48
N GLU A 435 0.62 20.04 11.16
CA GLU A 435 0.42 18.94 12.12
C GLU A 435 1.41 17.78 11.87
N GLY A 436 2.54 18.07 11.28
CA GLY A 436 3.61 17.13 11.00
C GLY A 436 4.92 17.82 10.71
N ILE A 437 6.00 17.09 10.82
CA ILE A 437 7.37 17.57 10.57
C ILE A 437 8.00 16.85 9.37
N GLU A 438 9.13 17.36 8.94
CA GLU A 438 10.03 16.76 7.95
C GLU A 438 11.28 16.29 8.66
N GLY A 439 11.77 15.13 8.29
CA GLY A 439 12.93 14.50 8.89
C GLY A 439 13.55 13.47 8.00
N ARG A 440 14.34 12.60 8.60
CA ARG A 440 14.97 11.47 7.94
C ARG A 440 14.89 10.23 8.83
N VAL A 441 14.82 9.07 8.22
CA VAL A 441 14.87 7.76 8.90
C VAL A 441 16.11 7.00 8.46
N PRO A 442 16.67 6.12 9.30
CA PRO A 442 17.77 5.26 8.90
C PRO A 442 17.41 4.44 7.65
N TYR A 443 18.36 4.33 6.72
CA TYR A 443 18.24 3.40 5.60
C TYR A 443 18.27 1.96 6.08
N ARG A 444 17.36 1.13 5.56
CA ARG A 444 17.12 -0.24 6.06
C ARG A 444 17.25 -1.34 4.99
N GLY A 445 17.73 -1.00 3.79
CA GLY A 445 17.85 -1.95 2.69
C GLY A 445 16.51 -2.34 2.07
N PRO A 446 16.41 -3.52 1.44
CA PRO A 446 15.21 -3.95 0.71
C PRO A 446 14.03 -4.25 1.65
N LEU A 447 12.81 -3.93 1.19
CA LEU A 447 11.55 -4.16 1.91
C LEU A 447 11.37 -5.63 2.30
N GLU A 448 11.74 -6.56 1.44
CA GLU A 448 11.65 -8.01 1.68
C GLU A 448 12.29 -8.41 3.01
N SER A 449 13.50 -7.91 3.29
CA SER A 449 14.21 -8.18 4.54
C SER A 449 13.49 -7.59 5.76
N MET A 450 12.92 -6.39 5.61
CA MET A 450 12.15 -5.74 6.67
C MET A 450 10.87 -6.52 6.98
N ILE A 451 10.10 -6.90 5.97
CA ILE A 451 8.86 -7.67 6.14
C ILE A 451 9.16 -9.03 6.76
N PHE A 452 10.25 -9.69 6.34
CA PHE A 452 10.67 -10.96 6.94
C PHE A 452 10.86 -10.84 8.45
N GLN A 453 11.53 -9.78 8.93
CA GLN A 453 11.73 -9.54 10.36
C GLN A 453 10.42 -9.22 11.09
N LEU A 454 9.58 -8.37 10.51
CA LEU A 454 8.30 -7.96 11.11
C LEU A 454 7.33 -9.14 11.23
N VAL A 455 7.18 -9.93 10.16
CA VAL A 455 6.32 -11.12 10.15
C VAL A 455 6.89 -12.23 11.02
N GLY A 456 8.22 -12.39 11.03
CA GLY A 456 8.91 -13.32 11.90
C GLY A 456 8.63 -13.01 13.38
N GLY A 457 8.73 -11.74 13.77
CA GLY A 457 8.41 -11.30 15.13
C GLY A 457 6.93 -11.50 15.50
N LEU A 458 6.00 -11.21 14.57
CA LEU A 458 4.57 -11.50 14.78
C LEU A 458 4.34 -13.01 15.00
N ARG A 459 4.89 -13.87 14.15
CA ARG A 459 4.78 -15.33 14.29
C ARG A 459 5.36 -15.85 15.60
N SER A 460 6.50 -15.30 16.01
CA SER A 460 7.10 -15.64 17.33
C SER A 460 6.17 -15.20 18.47
N GLY A 461 5.62 -13.98 18.43
CA GLY A 461 4.63 -13.51 19.40
C GLY A 461 3.42 -14.43 19.49
N MET A 462 2.83 -14.80 18.33
CA MET A 462 1.71 -15.74 18.27
C MET A 462 2.07 -17.12 18.84
N GLY A 463 3.30 -17.59 18.59
CA GLY A 463 3.82 -18.83 19.20
C GLY A 463 3.86 -18.76 20.71
N TYR A 464 4.35 -17.66 21.33
CA TYR A 464 4.32 -17.47 22.79
C TYR A 464 2.92 -17.43 23.38
N LEU A 465 1.93 -17.08 22.58
CA LEU A 465 0.52 -16.93 22.99
C LEU A 465 -0.34 -18.15 22.69
N GLY A 466 0.23 -19.19 22.04
CA GLY A 466 -0.50 -20.38 21.62
C GLY A 466 -1.59 -20.10 20.58
N CYS A 467 -1.33 -19.12 19.67
CA CYS A 467 -2.30 -18.68 18.65
C CYS A 467 -1.81 -19.07 17.25
N GLY A 468 -2.53 -19.97 16.58
CA GLY A 468 -2.20 -20.44 15.22
C GLY A 468 -2.66 -19.49 14.10
N SER A 469 -3.56 -18.55 14.40
CA SER A 469 -4.15 -17.62 13.44
C SER A 469 -4.36 -16.22 14.03
N ILE A 470 -4.57 -15.22 13.16
CA ILE A 470 -4.90 -13.84 13.55
C ILE A 470 -6.20 -13.80 14.38
N ALA A 471 -7.23 -14.58 13.99
CA ALA A 471 -8.50 -14.64 14.71
C ALA A 471 -8.30 -15.16 16.14
N GLU A 472 -7.50 -16.21 16.32
CA GLU A 472 -7.18 -16.72 17.66
C GLU A 472 -6.42 -15.71 18.50
N LEU A 473 -5.49 -14.95 17.92
CA LEU A 473 -4.76 -13.90 18.62
C LEU A 473 -5.71 -12.81 19.12
N GLN A 474 -6.67 -12.39 18.32
CA GLN A 474 -7.70 -11.41 18.71
C GLN A 474 -8.65 -11.91 19.80
N GLU A 475 -8.88 -13.21 19.88
CA GLU A 475 -9.83 -13.82 20.83
C GLU A 475 -9.17 -14.19 22.15
N LYS A 476 -7.95 -14.78 22.10
CA LYS A 476 -7.31 -15.44 23.27
C LYS A 476 -6.30 -14.56 24.00
N ALA A 477 -5.73 -13.55 23.32
CA ALA A 477 -4.65 -12.76 23.91
C ALA A 477 -5.10 -11.97 25.14
N GLN A 478 -4.26 -11.98 26.16
CA GLN A 478 -4.47 -11.23 27.39
C GLN A 478 -3.39 -10.17 27.57
N PHE A 479 -3.81 -8.97 27.90
CA PHE A 479 -2.91 -7.85 28.18
C PHE A 479 -2.62 -7.73 29.66
N VAL A 480 -1.39 -7.32 29.98
CA VAL A 480 -1.01 -6.82 31.28
C VAL A 480 -0.45 -5.40 31.10
N ARG A 481 -0.85 -4.51 31.99
CA ARG A 481 -0.26 -3.17 32.07
C ARG A 481 1.11 -3.25 32.76
N ILE A 482 2.09 -2.53 32.22
CA ILE A 482 3.43 -2.42 32.78
C ILE A 482 3.73 -1.00 33.29
N SER A 483 4.67 -0.89 34.21
CA SER A 483 5.20 0.40 34.66
C SER A 483 6.33 0.88 33.74
N GLY A 484 6.74 2.14 33.90
CA GLY A 484 7.93 2.65 33.21
C GLY A 484 9.22 1.86 33.55
N ALA A 485 9.30 1.21 34.71
CA ALA A 485 10.37 0.30 35.06
C ALA A 485 10.30 -1.00 34.24
N GLY A 486 9.09 -1.56 34.07
CA GLY A 486 8.87 -2.74 33.23
C GLY A 486 9.13 -2.46 31.74
N LEU A 487 8.86 -1.24 31.26
CA LEU A 487 9.23 -0.83 29.90
C LEU A 487 10.75 -0.81 29.74
N ARG A 488 11.49 -0.23 30.70
CA ARG A 488 12.96 -0.21 30.67
C ARG A 488 13.56 -1.61 30.72
N GLU A 489 12.99 -2.51 31.53
CA GLU A 489 13.35 -3.92 31.57
C GLU A 489 13.13 -4.65 30.24
N SER A 490 12.11 -4.23 29.47
CA SER A 490 11.79 -4.82 28.16
C SER A 490 12.78 -4.47 27.07
N HIS A 491 13.54 -3.39 27.23
CA HIS A 491 14.64 -3.02 26.35
C HIS A 491 15.97 -3.61 26.82
N VAL A 492 16.94 -3.70 25.90
CA VAL A 492 18.31 -4.06 26.27
C VAL A 492 18.82 -3.06 27.31
N HIS A 493 19.28 -3.57 28.46
CA HIS A 493 19.78 -2.76 29.57
C HIS A 493 21.03 -3.41 30.21
N ASP A 494 21.84 -2.59 30.87
CA ASP A 494 23.06 -3.00 31.60
C ASP A 494 24.12 -3.73 30.76
N VAL A 495 24.09 -3.57 29.42
CA VAL A 495 25.08 -4.10 28.48
C VAL A 495 25.40 -3.08 27.40
N ILE A 496 26.59 -3.20 26.82
CA ILE A 496 27.00 -2.42 25.65
C ILE A 496 26.75 -3.27 24.40
N ILE A 497 25.91 -2.80 23.48
CA ILE A 497 25.65 -3.49 22.22
C ILE A 497 26.90 -3.43 21.34
N THR A 498 27.50 -4.57 21.05
CA THR A 498 28.65 -4.69 20.15
C THR A 498 28.26 -5.06 18.73
N ARG A 499 27.03 -5.62 18.56
CA ARG A 499 26.45 -5.95 17.26
C ARG A 499 24.92 -5.79 17.35
N GLU A 500 24.37 -4.92 16.51
CA GLU A 500 22.92 -4.72 16.42
C GLU A 500 22.21 -5.94 15.81
N ALA A 501 21.03 -6.26 16.30
CA ALA A 501 20.15 -7.24 15.69
C ALA A 501 19.36 -6.58 14.54
N PRO A 502 19.00 -7.31 13.47
CA PRO A 502 18.31 -6.73 12.33
C PRO A 502 16.88 -6.21 12.65
N ASN A 503 16.32 -6.64 13.77
CA ASN A 503 14.97 -6.33 14.24
C ASN A 503 14.93 -5.51 15.54
N TYR A 504 16.09 -5.09 16.07
CA TYR A 504 16.17 -4.26 17.27
C TYR A 504 17.24 -3.17 17.09
N HIS A 505 16.82 -1.92 17.27
CA HIS A 505 17.68 -0.75 17.20
C HIS A 505 17.45 0.11 18.44
N VAL A 506 18.53 0.63 19.03
CA VAL A 506 18.44 1.66 20.07
C VAL A 506 18.33 3.00 19.37
N GLU A 507 17.33 3.80 19.73
CA GLU A 507 17.14 5.19 19.24
C GLU A 507 18.19 6.14 19.77
#